data_98c721db43ed60be4e139aebdba3bc0b
#
_entry.id   98c721db43ed60be4e139aebdba3bc0b
#
_cell.length_a   1.000
_cell.length_b   1.000
_cell.length_c   1.000
_cell.angle_alpha   90.00
_cell.angle_beta   90.00
_cell.angle_gamma   90.00
#
_symmetry.space_group_name_H-M   'P 1'
#
loop_
_entity.id
_entity.type
_entity.pdbx_description
1 polymer ?
#
loop_
_entity_poly.entity_id
_entity_poly.type
_entity_poly.pdbx_seq_one_letter_code
_entity_poly.pdbx_strand_id
1 'polypeptide(L)'
;MELIWEYRFLLLTGTAVTIQLAIGSLLLSVVLGLIGASAKLANNPVSQRIAAGYTTLVRGVPDLVLMMLLFYGGQQIVNDLGDATGLWDYVEINQLTAGIASIGFVFGAYMTETFRGAILAIPRGQIEAGISCGMMPFTIFYRVTWPQMVRHALPSFTNNWLVLVKATALVSVIGLHDLVWNASTAARSFRPAQSFTFMFAVLIIYLILTAISDAGLRWLDRRYSVGVRRT
;
A
#
# COMPACT_ATOMS: atom_id res chain seq x y z
N MET A 1 3.87 -32.68 7.18
CA MET A 1 4.37 -31.84 8.30
C MET A 1 5.90 -31.76 8.29
N GLU A 2 6.62 -32.85 8.12
CA GLU A 2 8.11 -32.89 8.03
C GLU A 2 8.65 -31.99 6.92
N LEU A 3 8.05 -32.00 5.72
CA LEU A 3 8.39 -31.14 4.59
C LEU A 3 8.37 -29.66 4.92
N ILE A 4 7.34 -29.17 5.62
CA ILE A 4 7.25 -27.75 6.01
C ILE A 4 8.33 -27.41 7.02
N TRP A 5 8.67 -28.34 7.92
CA TRP A 5 9.72 -28.15 8.90
C TRP A 5 11.11 -28.06 8.27
N GLU A 6 11.37 -28.86 7.25
CA GLU A 6 12.61 -28.83 6.47
C GLU A 6 12.79 -27.47 5.74
N TYR A 7 11.73 -26.95 5.14
CA TYR A 7 11.72 -25.68 4.39
C TYR A 7 11.33 -24.44 5.22
N ARG A 8 11.25 -24.57 6.56
CA ARG A 8 10.82 -23.48 7.43
C ARG A 8 11.62 -22.19 7.27
N PHE A 9 12.94 -22.28 7.11
CA PHE A 9 13.79 -21.09 6.93
C PHE A 9 13.49 -20.37 5.61
N LEU A 10 13.24 -21.11 4.54
CA LEU A 10 12.87 -20.54 3.25
C LEU A 10 11.51 -19.83 3.32
N LEU A 11 10.54 -20.41 4.00
CA LEU A 11 9.22 -19.79 4.22
C LEU A 11 9.31 -18.56 5.14
N LEU A 12 10.13 -18.61 6.18
CA LEU A 12 10.34 -17.49 7.09
C LEU A 12 11.05 -16.31 6.41
N THR A 13 12.09 -16.57 5.61
CA THR A 13 12.77 -15.53 4.85
C THR A 13 11.84 -14.90 3.83
N GLY A 14 11.05 -15.69 3.09
CA GLY A 14 10.04 -15.18 2.19
C GLY A 14 8.96 -14.35 2.91
N THR A 15 8.53 -14.80 4.10
CA THR A 15 7.59 -14.04 4.94
C THR A 15 8.17 -12.70 5.36
N ALA A 16 9.44 -12.64 5.74
CA ALA A 16 10.12 -11.40 6.10
C ALA A 16 10.17 -10.41 4.93
N VAL A 17 10.48 -10.89 3.72
CA VAL A 17 10.46 -10.08 2.49
C VAL A 17 9.04 -9.57 2.19
N THR A 18 8.03 -10.42 2.33
CA THR A 18 6.61 -10.03 2.17
C THR A 18 6.21 -8.93 3.14
N ILE A 19 6.63 -9.02 4.41
CA ILE A 19 6.36 -7.99 5.43
C ILE A 19 7.10 -6.68 5.10
N GLN A 20 8.37 -6.74 4.72
CA GLN A 20 9.14 -5.57 4.31
C GLN A 20 8.49 -4.86 3.12
N LEU A 21 8.08 -5.64 2.11
CA LEU A 21 7.37 -5.15 0.94
C LEU A 21 6.05 -4.47 1.33
N ALA A 22 5.24 -5.11 2.18
CA ALA A 22 3.95 -4.57 2.64
C ALA A 22 4.11 -3.25 3.41
N ILE A 23 5.05 -3.20 4.36
CA ILE A 23 5.29 -2.00 5.17
C ILE A 23 5.87 -0.87 4.30
N GLY A 24 6.87 -1.15 3.47
CA GLY A 24 7.47 -0.15 2.58
C GLY A 24 6.43 0.44 1.61
N SER A 25 5.61 -0.43 1.01
CA SER A 25 4.52 -0.01 0.11
C SER A 25 3.44 0.80 0.84
N LEU A 26 3.10 0.42 2.09
CA LEU A 26 2.16 1.19 2.90
C LEU A 26 2.67 2.60 3.17
N LEU A 27 3.92 2.74 3.61
CA LEU A 27 4.51 4.06 3.89
C LEU A 27 4.48 4.94 2.64
N LEU A 28 4.90 4.40 1.50
CA LEU A 28 4.86 5.13 0.23
C LEU A 28 3.43 5.48 -0.17
N SER A 29 2.48 4.54 -0.05
CA SER A 29 1.07 4.77 -0.39
C SER A 29 0.41 5.82 0.50
N VAL A 30 0.76 5.89 1.78
CA VAL A 30 0.28 6.94 2.70
C VAL A 30 0.80 8.30 2.28
N VAL A 31 2.10 8.42 1.96
CA VAL A 31 2.70 9.68 1.49
C VAL A 31 2.03 10.14 0.20
N LEU A 32 1.96 9.27 -0.82
CA LEU A 32 1.31 9.59 -2.10
C LEU A 32 -0.19 9.88 -1.92
N GLY A 33 -0.85 9.16 -1.03
CA GLY A 33 -2.26 9.35 -0.69
C GLY A 33 -2.54 10.72 -0.08
N LEU A 34 -1.70 11.19 0.85
CA LEU A 34 -1.82 12.52 1.45
C LEU A 34 -1.54 13.62 0.43
N ILE A 35 -0.51 13.45 -0.40
CA ILE A 35 -0.20 14.39 -1.49
C ILE A 35 -1.37 14.46 -2.47
N GLY A 36 -1.87 13.31 -2.94
CA GLY A 36 -2.99 13.22 -3.88
C GLY A 36 -4.29 13.82 -3.31
N ALA A 37 -4.62 13.53 -2.04
CA ALA A 37 -5.78 14.10 -1.38
C ALA A 37 -5.66 15.63 -1.26
N SER A 38 -4.51 16.13 -0.86
CA SER A 38 -4.22 17.56 -0.78
C SER A 38 -4.33 18.23 -2.15
N ALA A 39 -3.80 17.61 -3.20
CA ALA A 39 -3.90 18.09 -4.57
C ALA A 39 -5.35 18.14 -5.08
N LYS A 40 -6.17 17.12 -4.75
CA LYS A 40 -7.60 17.11 -5.12
C LYS A 40 -8.44 18.14 -4.37
N LEU A 41 -8.03 18.52 -3.17
CA LEU A 41 -8.75 19.51 -2.32
C LEU A 41 -8.19 20.94 -2.49
N ALA A 42 -7.08 21.09 -3.20
CA ALA A 42 -6.50 22.41 -3.46
C ALA A 42 -7.40 23.27 -4.35
N ASN A 43 -7.31 24.60 -4.23
CA ASN A 43 -8.05 25.54 -5.08
C ASN A 43 -7.49 25.70 -6.51
N ASN A 44 -6.51 24.86 -6.89
CA ASN A 44 -5.88 24.90 -8.20
C ASN A 44 -6.47 23.83 -9.13
N PRO A 45 -7.13 24.20 -10.24
CA PRO A 45 -7.76 23.24 -11.14
C PRO A 45 -6.76 22.32 -11.86
N VAL A 46 -5.50 22.75 -12.02
CA VAL A 46 -4.46 21.92 -12.64
C VAL A 46 -4.08 20.76 -11.72
N SER A 47 -3.80 21.04 -10.45
CA SER A 47 -3.49 20.00 -9.46
C SER A 47 -4.65 19.01 -9.25
N GLN A 48 -5.89 19.52 -9.25
CA GLN A 48 -7.09 18.68 -9.17
C GLN A 48 -7.19 17.71 -10.36
N ARG A 49 -6.97 18.22 -11.59
CA ARG A 49 -7.04 17.40 -12.81
C ARG A 49 -5.95 16.33 -12.85
N ILE A 50 -4.71 16.68 -12.48
CA ILE A 50 -3.59 15.73 -12.42
C ILE A 50 -3.89 14.62 -11.40
N ALA A 51 -4.29 14.99 -10.19
CA ALA A 51 -4.61 14.03 -9.14
C ALA A 51 -5.86 13.18 -9.48
N ALA A 52 -6.85 13.75 -10.17
CA ALA A 52 -7.99 13.02 -10.67
C ALA A 52 -7.58 12.03 -11.76
N GLY A 53 -6.77 12.45 -12.73
CA GLY A 53 -6.21 11.59 -13.78
C GLY A 53 -5.45 10.40 -13.20
N TYR A 54 -4.54 10.66 -12.25
CA TYR A 54 -3.81 9.62 -11.52
C TYR A 54 -4.74 8.58 -10.88
N THR A 55 -5.69 9.03 -10.05
CA THR A 55 -6.58 8.10 -9.34
C THR A 55 -7.54 7.38 -10.27
N THR A 56 -8.02 8.02 -11.35
CA THR A 56 -8.91 7.39 -12.32
C THR A 56 -8.17 6.34 -13.14
N LEU A 57 -6.97 6.65 -13.62
CA LEU A 57 -6.16 5.72 -14.40
C LEU A 57 -5.77 4.50 -13.57
N VAL A 58 -5.19 4.74 -12.39
CA VAL A 58 -4.67 3.64 -11.54
C VAL A 58 -5.79 2.73 -11.04
N ARG A 59 -6.94 3.29 -10.68
CA ARG A 59 -8.08 2.48 -10.20
C ARG A 59 -8.93 1.87 -11.30
N GLY A 60 -8.69 2.25 -12.55
CA GLY A 60 -9.38 1.73 -13.73
C GLY A 60 -8.65 0.60 -14.46
N VAL A 61 -7.40 0.32 -14.10
CA VAL A 61 -6.56 -0.71 -14.73
C VAL A 61 -6.28 -1.82 -13.72
N PRO A 62 -6.22 -3.10 -14.12
CA PRO A 62 -5.88 -4.20 -13.21
C PRO A 62 -4.52 -3.99 -12.54
N ASP A 63 -4.47 -4.17 -11.21
CA ASP A 63 -3.27 -3.91 -10.39
C ASP A 63 -2.04 -4.65 -10.91
N LEU A 64 -2.17 -5.93 -11.28
CA LEU A 64 -1.06 -6.73 -11.82
C LEU A 64 -0.47 -6.12 -13.10
N VAL A 65 -1.33 -5.64 -14.01
CA VAL A 65 -0.88 -5.03 -15.27
C VAL A 65 -0.10 -3.75 -15.00
N LEU A 66 -0.61 -2.90 -14.09
CA LEU A 66 0.10 -1.68 -13.68
C LEU A 66 1.44 -2.00 -13.01
N MET A 67 1.49 -3.01 -12.14
CA MET A 67 2.73 -3.40 -11.47
C MET A 67 3.77 -3.91 -12.46
N MET A 68 3.38 -4.72 -13.43
CA MET A 68 4.27 -5.18 -14.50
C MET A 68 4.76 -4.01 -15.37
N LEU A 69 3.86 -3.10 -15.74
CA LEU A 69 4.21 -1.93 -16.52
C LEU A 69 5.19 -1.01 -15.77
N LEU A 70 4.96 -0.78 -14.48
CA LEU A 70 5.83 0.06 -13.65
C LEU A 70 7.20 -0.58 -13.41
N PHE A 71 7.24 -1.90 -13.23
CA PHE A 71 8.49 -2.61 -13.01
C PHE A 71 9.33 -2.68 -14.30
N TYR A 72 8.81 -3.31 -15.34
CA TYR A 72 9.55 -3.50 -16.58
C TYR A 72 9.70 -2.20 -17.38
N GLY A 73 8.65 -1.40 -17.47
CA GLY A 73 8.70 -0.09 -18.12
C GLY A 73 9.58 0.90 -17.36
N GLY A 74 9.54 0.90 -16.03
CA GLY A 74 10.42 1.71 -15.20
C GLY A 74 11.90 1.33 -15.36
N GLN A 75 12.21 0.03 -15.38
CA GLN A 75 13.56 -0.47 -15.66
C GLN A 75 14.07 0.01 -17.02
N GLN A 76 13.23 -0.12 -18.05
CA GLN A 76 13.59 0.32 -19.40
C GLN A 76 13.80 1.83 -19.48
N ILE A 77 12.88 2.64 -18.94
CA ILE A 77 12.98 4.12 -18.94
C ILE A 77 14.26 4.58 -18.25
N VAL A 78 14.63 3.98 -17.10
CA VAL A 78 15.86 4.32 -16.39
C VAL A 78 17.07 4.05 -17.26
N ASN A 79 17.16 2.90 -17.94
CA ASN A 79 18.30 2.57 -18.76
C ASN A 79 18.35 3.39 -20.06
N ASP A 80 17.20 3.61 -20.72
CA ASP A 80 17.12 4.46 -21.92
C ASP A 80 17.55 5.90 -21.62
N LEU A 81 17.22 6.43 -20.43
CA LEU A 81 17.68 7.75 -19.98
C LEU A 81 19.20 7.76 -19.69
N GLY A 82 19.74 6.68 -19.13
CA GLY A 82 21.20 6.52 -18.95
C GLY A 82 21.92 6.57 -20.29
N ASP A 83 21.48 5.78 -21.24
CA ASP A 83 22.04 5.69 -22.58
C ASP A 83 21.93 7.04 -23.33
N ALA A 84 20.79 7.72 -23.23
CA ALA A 84 20.56 9.01 -23.91
C ALA A 84 21.36 10.17 -23.30
N THR A 85 21.64 10.13 -22.01
CA THR A 85 22.32 11.21 -21.28
C THR A 85 23.81 10.93 -21.05
N GLY A 86 24.24 9.67 -21.13
CA GLY A 86 25.60 9.23 -20.81
C GLY A 86 25.97 9.42 -19.33
N LEU A 87 24.98 9.58 -18.43
CA LEU A 87 25.21 9.84 -17.01
C LEU A 87 25.47 8.58 -16.20
N TRP A 88 24.96 7.43 -16.64
CA TRP A 88 25.17 6.12 -16.00
C TRP A 88 25.06 5.00 -17.03
N ASP A 89 25.77 3.91 -16.76
CA ASP A 89 25.65 2.66 -17.49
C ASP A 89 24.36 1.90 -17.09
N TYR A 90 24.19 0.66 -17.60
CA TYR A 90 23.05 -0.18 -17.25
C TYR A 90 22.91 -0.34 -15.73
N VAL A 91 21.73 0.02 -15.21
CA VAL A 91 21.37 -0.10 -13.80
C VAL A 91 20.24 -1.12 -13.66
N GLU A 92 20.47 -2.18 -12.89
CA GLU A 92 19.43 -3.13 -12.50
C GLU A 92 18.71 -2.60 -11.26
N ILE A 93 17.39 -2.34 -11.40
CA ILE A 93 16.58 -1.90 -10.26
C ILE A 93 16.32 -3.09 -9.34
N ASN A 94 16.66 -2.92 -8.06
CA ASN A 94 16.39 -3.94 -7.05
C ASN A 94 14.89 -4.28 -7.01
N GLN A 95 14.56 -5.57 -7.08
CA GLN A 95 13.20 -6.08 -7.15
C GLN A 95 12.33 -5.66 -5.96
N LEU A 96 12.92 -5.59 -4.75
CA LEU A 96 12.19 -5.16 -3.55
C LEU A 96 11.81 -3.67 -3.66
N THR A 97 12.74 -2.80 -4.06
CA THR A 97 12.47 -1.37 -4.23
C THR A 97 11.47 -1.10 -5.35
N ALA A 98 11.58 -1.83 -6.46
CA ALA A 98 10.62 -1.74 -7.56
C ALA A 98 9.23 -2.25 -7.14
N GLY A 99 9.16 -3.34 -6.37
CA GLY A 99 7.92 -3.84 -5.80
C GLY A 99 7.26 -2.83 -4.84
N ILE A 100 8.06 -2.22 -3.94
CA ILE A 100 7.60 -1.16 -3.03
C ILE A 100 7.07 0.03 -3.84
N ALA A 101 7.81 0.47 -4.86
CA ALA A 101 7.40 1.60 -5.70
C ALA A 101 6.10 1.30 -6.45
N SER A 102 5.98 0.13 -7.07
CA SER A 102 4.81 -0.26 -7.86
C SER A 102 3.55 -0.42 -7.00
N ILE A 103 3.62 -1.20 -5.92
CA ILE A 103 2.49 -1.36 -4.99
C ILE A 103 2.16 -0.04 -4.32
N GLY A 104 3.18 0.69 -3.84
CA GLY A 104 2.99 1.98 -3.18
C GLY A 104 2.34 3.00 -4.10
N PHE A 105 2.70 3.03 -5.38
CA PHE A 105 2.08 3.88 -6.39
C PHE A 105 0.61 3.50 -6.62
N VAL A 106 0.32 2.22 -6.82
CA VAL A 106 -1.06 1.73 -7.02
C VAL A 106 -1.93 2.03 -5.81
N PHE A 107 -1.49 1.63 -4.61
CA PHE A 107 -2.25 1.87 -3.38
C PHE A 107 -2.26 3.33 -2.94
N GLY A 108 -1.32 4.16 -3.41
CA GLY A 108 -1.35 5.61 -3.25
C GLY A 108 -2.61 6.24 -3.84
N ALA A 109 -3.10 5.74 -4.97
CA ALA A 109 -4.35 6.19 -5.57
C ALA A 109 -5.57 5.82 -4.70
N TYR A 110 -5.60 4.64 -4.10
CA TYR A 110 -6.65 4.24 -3.15
C TYR A 110 -6.61 5.07 -1.86
N MET A 111 -5.40 5.30 -1.31
CA MET A 111 -5.21 6.14 -0.13
C MET A 111 -5.58 7.62 -0.39
N THR A 112 -5.34 8.11 -1.60
CA THR A 112 -5.79 9.46 -2.03
C THR A 112 -7.30 9.63 -1.82
N GLU A 113 -8.10 8.70 -2.29
CA GLU A 113 -9.56 8.77 -2.12
C GLU A 113 -9.98 8.55 -0.67
N THR A 114 -9.30 7.68 0.06
CA THR A 114 -9.54 7.45 1.49
C THR A 114 -9.35 8.73 2.29
N PHE A 115 -8.22 9.41 2.13
CA PHE A 115 -7.92 10.64 2.87
C PHE A 115 -8.81 11.81 2.40
N ARG A 116 -9.04 11.93 1.08
CA ARG A 116 -9.95 12.94 0.56
C ARG A 116 -11.37 12.78 1.13
N GLY A 117 -11.90 11.55 1.10
CA GLY A 117 -13.23 11.27 1.66
C GLY A 117 -13.29 11.53 3.17
N ALA A 118 -12.23 11.17 3.91
CA ALA A 118 -12.14 11.42 5.34
C ALA A 118 -12.12 12.92 5.69
N ILE A 119 -11.40 13.75 4.92
CA ILE A 119 -11.37 15.19 5.12
C ILE A 119 -12.75 15.80 4.82
N LEU A 120 -13.41 15.38 3.74
CA LEU A 120 -14.74 15.87 3.35
C LEU A 120 -15.84 15.47 4.33
N ALA A 121 -15.63 14.40 5.11
CA ALA A 121 -16.58 13.96 6.14
C ALA A 121 -16.55 14.86 7.39
N ILE A 122 -15.55 15.74 7.54
CA ILE A 122 -15.45 16.67 8.67
C ILE A 122 -16.46 17.81 8.47
N PRO A 123 -17.35 18.09 9.43
CA PRO A 123 -18.29 19.20 9.34
C PRO A 123 -17.58 20.55 9.20
N ARG A 124 -17.92 21.32 8.17
CA ARG A 124 -17.30 22.63 7.89
C ARG A 124 -17.37 23.60 9.09
N GLY A 125 -18.45 23.58 9.86
CA GLY A 125 -18.59 24.40 11.04
C GLY A 125 -17.49 24.24 12.09
N GLN A 126 -16.80 23.10 12.14
CA GLN A 126 -15.65 22.91 13.02
C GLN A 126 -14.42 23.70 12.57
N ILE A 127 -14.20 23.78 11.26
CA ILE A 127 -13.12 24.59 10.68
C ILE A 127 -13.47 26.09 10.86
N GLU A 128 -14.72 26.48 10.60
CA GLU A 128 -15.23 27.85 10.77
C GLU A 128 -15.13 28.30 12.22
N ALA A 129 -15.47 27.45 13.18
CA ALA A 129 -15.30 27.72 14.60
C ALA A 129 -13.82 27.94 14.98
N GLY A 130 -12.90 27.15 14.43
CA GLY A 130 -11.47 27.36 14.60
C GLY A 130 -11.00 28.71 14.07
N ILE A 131 -11.48 29.12 12.89
CA ILE A 131 -11.19 30.44 12.31
C ILE A 131 -11.74 31.55 13.21
N SER A 132 -12.97 31.42 13.68
CA SER A 132 -13.63 32.40 14.55
C SER A 132 -12.93 32.57 15.90
N CYS A 133 -12.24 31.50 16.39
CA CYS A 133 -11.38 31.54 17.55
C CYS A 133 -9.97 32.10 17.27
N GLY A 134 -9.71 32.62 16.07
CA GLY A 134 -8.39 33.16 15.68
C GLY A 134 -7.30 32.13 15.48
N MET A 135 -7.66 30.84 15.25
CA MET A 135 -6.67 29.80 15.01
C MET A 135 -6.03 29.96 13.62
N MET A 136 -4.71 29.85 13.54
CA MET A 136 -3.99 29.80 12.27
C MET A 136 -4.33 28.52 11.49
N PRO A 137 -4.27 28.51 10.14
CA PRO A 137 -4.61 27.37 9.30
C PRO A 137 -3.86 26.08 9.69
N PHE A 138 -2.59 26.18 10.02
CA PHE A 138 -1.79 25.04 10.49
C PHE A 138 -2.29 24.50 11.85
N THR A 139 -2.71 25.37 12.75
CA THR A 139 -3.27 24.96 14.05
C THR A 139 -4.63 24.27 13.87
N ILE A 140 -5.47 24.77 12.97
CA ILE A 140 -6.74 24.13 12.60
C ILE A 140 -6.46 22.76 12.01
N PHE A 141 -5.50 22.66 11.07
CA PHE A 141 -5.13 21.38 10.48
C PHE A 141 -4.69 20.37 11.56
N TYR A 142 -3.75 20.75 12.40
CA TYR A 142 -3.15 19.82 13.38
C TYR A 142 -4.10 19.46 14.52
N ARG A 143 -4.88 20.44 15.04
CA ARG A 143 -5.75 20.23 16.21
C ARG A 143 -7.18 19.81 15.88
N VAL A 144 -7.70 20.17 14.71
CA VAL A 144 -9.09 19.92 14.33
C VAL A 144 -9.17 18.90 13.19
N THR A 145 -8.50 19.19 12.06
CA THR A 145 -8.66 18.39 10.84
C THR A 145 -7.95 17.03 10.94
N TRP A 146 -6.68 17.00 11.32
CA TRP A 146 -5.88 15.78 11.35
C TRP A 146 -6.45 14.69 12.27
N PRO A 147 -6.79 14.95 13.54
CA PRO A 147 -7.32 13.92 14.43
C PRO A 147 -8.64 13.33 13.92
N GLN A 148 -9.50 14.17 13.33
CA GLN A 148 -10.77 13.74 12.78
C GLN A 148 -10.61 13.01 11.45
N MET A 149 -9.70 13.49 10.57
CA MET A 149 -9.36 12.82 9.34
C MET A 149 -8.88 11.39 9.61
N VAL A 150 -7.95 11.20 10.55
CA VAL A 150 -7.45 9.85 10.93
C VAL A 150 -8.63 8.96 11.33
N ARG A 151 -9.53 9.45 12.15
CA ARG A 151 -10.70 8.70 12.60
C ARG A 151 -11.63 8.30 11.46
N HIS A 152 -11.96 9.22 10.55
CA HIS A 152 -12.81 8.93 9.40
C HIS A 152 -12.13 8.06 8.35
N ALA A 153 -10.80 8.12 8.25
CA ALA A 153 -10.02 7.34 7.33
C ALA A 153 -9.86 5.88 7.78
N LEU A 154 -9.80 5.59 9.08
CA LEU A 154 -9.43 4.29 9.64
C LEU A 154 -10.18 3.08 9.04
N PRO A 155 -11.52 3.09 8.83
CA PRO A 155 -12.21 1.95 8.25
C PRO A 155 -11.74 1.63 6.83
N SER A 156 -11.66 2.66 5.96
CA SER A 156 -11.20 2.50 4.58
C SER A 156 -9.70 2.21 4.50
N PHE A 157 -8.90 2.79 5.40
CA PHE A 157 -7.47 2.51 5.54
C PHE A 157 -7.24 1.04 5.90
N THR A 158 -7.99 0.51 6.87
CA THR A 158 -7.90 -0.90 7.27
C THR A 158 -8.19 -1.82 6.08
N ASN A 159 -9.25 -1.54 5.33
CA ASN A 159 -9.58 -2.33 4.14
C ASN A 159 -8.46 -2.27 3.09
N ASN A 160 -7.95 -1.07 2.79
CA ASN A 160 -6.85 -0.90 1.83
C ASN A 160 -5.57 -1.61 2.28
N TRP A 161 -5.25 -1.58 3.56
CA TRP A 161 -4.11 -2.31 4.11
C TRP A 161 -4.25 -3.82 3.90
N LEU A 162 -5.41 -4.40 4.25
CA LEU A 162 -5.64 -5.83 4.09
C LEU A 162 -5.62 -6.28 2.62
N VAL A 163 -6.03 -5.41 1.70
CA VAL A 163 -5.91 -5.65 0.25
C VAL A 163 -4.45 -5.53 -0.20
N LEU A 164 -3.71 -4.52 0.27
CA LEU A 164 -2.30 -4.32 -0.02
C LEU A 164 -1.46 -5.52 0.41
N VAL A 165 -1.67 -6.04 1.63
CA VAL A 165 -0.97 -7.24 2.11
C VAL A 165 -1.18 -8.43 1.17
N LYS A 166 -2.38 -8.62 0.64
CA LYS A 166 -2.66 -9.68 -0.34
C LYS A 166 -2.03 -9.39 -1.71
N ALA A 167 -1.98 -8.12 -2.11
CA ALA A 167 -1.39 -7.71 -3.38
C ALA A 167 0.13 -7.92 -3.41
N THR A 168 0.81 -8.04 -2.25
CA THR A 168 2.24 -8.38 -2.24
C THR A 168 2.54 -9.72 -2.93
N ALA A 169 1.60 -10.67 -2.91
CA ALA A 169 1.74 -11.94 -3.62
C ALA A 169 1.90 -11.79 -5.14
N LEU A 170 1.42 -10.68 -5.72
CA LEU A 170 1.54 -10.42 -7.17
C LEU A 170 2.99 -10.11 -7.58
N VAL A 171 3.83 -9.65 -6.64
CA VAL A 171 5.22 -9.29 -6.92
C VAL A 171 6.09 -10.53 -7.14
N SER A 172 5.65 -11.71 -6.70
CA SER A 172 6.31 -12.97 -7.04
C SER A 172 6.39 -13.19 -8.57
N VAL A 173 5.44 -12.65 -9.34
CA VAL A 173 5.40 -12.76 -10.81
C VAL A 173 6.57 -12.00 -11.47
N ILE A 174 7.04 -10.92 -10.86
CA ILE A 174 8.19 -10.13 -11.33
C ILE A 174 9.54 -10.64 -10.77
N GLY A 175 9.53 -11.80 -10.10
CA GLY A 175 10.74 -12.50 -9.67
C GLY A 175 11.25 -12.14 -8.27
N LEU A 176 10.50 -11.36 -7.48
CA LEU A 176 10.90 -11.13 -6.08
C LEU A 176 10.77 -12.43 -5.28
N HIS A 177 11.81 -12.75 -4.52
CA HIS A 177 11.86 -13.95 -3.66
C HIS A 177 11.03 -13.75 -2.37
N ASP A 178 9.75 -13.47 -2.54
CA ASP A 178 8.77 -13.36 -1.46
C ASP A 178 8.29 -14.75 -0.96
N LEU A 179 7.30 -14.76 -0.08
CA LEU A 179 6.72 -16.00 0.44
C LEU A 179 6.15 -16.90 -0.66
N VAL A 180 5.46 -16.32 -1.66
CA VAL A 180 4.82 -17.10 -2.75
C VAL A 180 5.87 -17.67 -3.69
N TRP A 181 6.90 -16.89 -4.05
CA TRP A 181 8.01 -17.33 -4.87
C TRP A 181 8.76 -18.50 -4.20
N ASN A 182 9.14 -18.33 -2.94
CA ASN A 182 9.89 -19.34 -2.19
C ASN A 182 9.11 -20.65 -2.05
N ALA A 183 7.82 -20.55 -1.73
CA ALA A 183 6.96 -21.73 -1.63
C ALA A 183 6.75 -22.41 -3.00
N SER A 184 6.57 -21.65 -4.08
CA SER A 184 6.40 -22.20 -5.43
C SER A 184 7.67 -22.86 -5.94
N THR A 185 8.83 -22.29 -5.62
CA THR A 185 10.14 -22.86 -5.98
C THR A 185 10.38 -24.17 -5.22
N ALA A 186 10.11 -24.20 -3.91
CA ALA A 186 10.17 -25.44 -3.14
C ALA A 186 9.19 -26.50 -3.70
N ALA A 187 7.98 -26.07 -4.02
CA ALA A 187 6.94 -26.97 -4.55
C ALA A 187 7.32 -27.66 -5.87
N ARG A 188 8.08 -26.98 -6.76
CA ARG A 188 8.50 -27.54 -8.07
C ARG A 188 9.36 -28.79 -7.96
N SER A 189 10.08 -28.97 -6.84
CA SER A 189 10.95 -30.11 -6.59
C SER A 189 10.19 -31.38 -6.17
N PHE A 190 8.87 -31.30 -5.99
CA PHE A 190 8.06 -32.38 -5.42
C PHE A 190 6.90 -32.81 -6.33
N ARG A 191 6.28 -33.97 -5.96
CA ARG A 191 5.07 -34.45 -6.63
C ARG A 191 3.89 -33.49 -6.36
N PRO A 192 2.88 -33.45 -7.26
CA PRO A 192 1.76 -32.52 -7.14
C PRO A 192 1.05 -32.49 -5.77
N ALA A 193 0.88 -33.66 -5.13
CA ALA A 193 0.26 -33.75 -3.81
C ALA A 193 1.10 -33.09 -2.71
N GLN A 194 2.43 -33.11 -2.82
CA GLN A 194 3.34 -32.45 -1.88
C GLN A 194 3.46 -30.97 -2.17
N SER A 195 3.40 -30.58 -3.45
CA SER A 195 3.37 -29.18 -3.89
C SER A 195 2.17 -28.42 -3.30
N PHE A 196 1.01 -29.08 -3.20
CA PHE A 196 -0.17 -28.50 -2.56
C PHE A 196 0.06 -28.14 -1.09
N THR A 197 0.90 -28.89 -0.37
CA THR A 197 1.23 -28.63 1.03
C THR A 197 1.93 -27.26 1.20
N PHE A 198 2.81 -26.88 0.27
CA PHE A 198 3.47 -25.56 0.30
C PHE A 198 2.48 -24.43 0.05
N MET A 199 1.57 -24.58 -0.91
CA MET A 199 0.53 -23.56 -1.17
C MET A 199 -0.43 -23.42 0.02
N PHE A 200 -0.74 -24.53 0.69
CA PHE A 200 -1.52 -24.50 1.91
C PHE A 200 -0.78 -23.79 3.06
N ALA A 201 0.53 -23.98 3.19
CA ALA A 201 1.34 -23.25 4.15
C ALA A 201 1.34 -21.73 3.87
N VAL A 202 1.46 -21.32 2.60
CA VAL A 202 1.33 -19.91 2.18
C VAL A 202 -0.01 -19.34 2.60
N LEU A 203 -1.11 -20.05 2.34
CA LEU A 203 -2.46 -19.66 2.74
C LEU A 203 -2.55 -19.41 4.24
N ILE A 204 -2.06 -20.34 5.06
CA ILE A 204 -2.06 -20.21 6.52
C ILE A 204 -1.24 -19.01 6.98
N ILE A 205 -0.04 -18.80 6.41
CA ILE A 205 0.81 -17.67 6.77
C ILE A 205 0.12 -16.33 6.43
N TYR A 206 -0.48 -16.20 5.24
CA TYR A 206 -1.25 -15.00 4.89
C TYR A 206 -2.47 -14.79 5.79
N LEU A 207 -3.17 -15.86 6.19
CA LEU A 207 -4.26 -15.77 7.15
C LEU A 207 -3.77 -15.25 8.51
N ILE A 208 -2.63 -15.74 8.99
CA ILE A 208 -2.03 -15.27 10.24
C ILE A 208 -1.62 -13.79 10.13
N LEU A 209 -0.94 -13.40 9.05
CA LEU A 209 -0.52 -12.01 8.81
C LEU A 209 -1.73 -11.07 8.75
N THR A 210 -2.78 -11.45 8.03
CA THR A 210 -4.01 -10.65 7.94
C THR A 210 -4.76 -10.59 9.26
N ALA A 211 -4.83 -11.70 10.02
CA ALA A 211 -5.49 -11.75 11.32
C ALA A 211 -4.79 -10.87 12.36
N ILE A 212 -3.45 -10.92 12.42
CA ILE A 212 -2.65 -10.06 13.31
C ILE A 212 -2.83 -8.59 12.94
N SER A 213 -2.75 -8.28 11.64
CA SER A 213 -2.95 -6.91 11.14
C SER A 213 -4.33 -6.36 11.47
N ASP A 214 -5.37 -7.15 11.22
CA ASP A 214 -6.76 -6.77 11.47
C ASP A 214 -7.04 -6.60 12.97
N ALA A 215 -6.49 -7.47 13.82
CA ALA A 215 -6.58 -7.31 15.28
C ALA A 215 -5.93 -6.02 15.77
N GLY A 216 -4.73 -5.69 15.25
CA GLY A 216 -4.03 -4.44 15.57
C GLY A 216 -4.80 -3.20 15.10
N LEU A 217 -5.33 -3.22 13.89
CA LEU A 217 -6.09 -2.10 13.33
C LEU A 217 -7.45 -1.92 14.04
N ARG A 218 -8.13 -3.00 14.42
CA ARG A 218 -9.34 -2.92 15.25
C ARG A 218 -9.07 -2.36 16.65
N TRP A 219 -7.92 -2.70 17.23
CA TRP A 219 -7.51 -2.09 18.50
C TRP A 219 -7.28 -0.58 18.34
N LEU A 220 -6.63 -0.17 17.26
CA LEU A 220 -6.42 1.23 16.92
C LEU A 220 -7.75 1.97 16.69
N ASP A 221 -8.66 1.38 15.91
CA ASP A 221 -10.00 1.94 15.66
C ASP A 221 -10.77 2.14 16.96
N ARG A 222 -10.75 1.17 17.87
CA ARG A 222 -11.40 1.31 19.19
C ARG A 222 -10.82 2.47 20.00
N ARG A 223 -9.51 2.70 19.94
CA ARG A 223 -8.84 3.77 20.67
C ARG A 223 -9.18 5.15 20.12
N TYR A 224 -9.31 5.28 18.81
CA TYR A 224 -9.62 6.55 18.14
C TYR A 224 -11.12 6.83 18.02
N SER A 225 -11.99 5.83 18.11
CA SER A 225 -13.45 5.99 18.03
C SER A 225 -14.14 6.30 19.36
N VAL A 226 -13.40 6.45 20.46
CA VAL A 226 -13.94 6.84 21.77
C VAL A 226 -14.61 8.20 21.67
N GLY A 227 -15.93 8.28 22.01
CA GLY A 227 -16.71 9.53 22.01
C GLY A 227 -17.54 9.78 20.75
N VAL A 228 -17.66 8.82 19.82
CA VAL A 228 -18.62 8.90 18.70
C VAL A 228 -19.82 8.00 18.98
N ARG A 229 -21.02 8.57 19.03
CA ARG A 229 -22.25 7.81 18.88
C ARG A 229 -22.30 7.25 17.45
N ARG A 230 -22.21 5.93 17.31
CA ARG A 230 -22.60 5.26 16.06
C ARG A 230 -24.13 5.35 16.00
N THR A 231 -24.64 6.22 15.12
CA THR A 231 -26.04 6.23 14.71
C THR A 231 -26.25 5.15 13.66
#